data_fca8464126ce90dfe676ac81ebd7fc0a
#
_entry.id   fca8464126ce90dfe676ac81ebd7fc0a
#
_cell.length_a   1.000
_cell.length_b   1.000
_cell.length_c   1.000
_cell.angle_alpha   90.00
_cell.angle_beta   90.00
_cell.angle_gamma   90.00
#
_symmetry.space_group_name_H-M   'P 1'
#
loop_
_entity.id
_entity.type
_entity.pdbx_description
1 polymer ?
#
loop_
_entity_poly.entity_id
_entity_poly.type
_entity_poly.pdbx_seq_one_letter_code
_entity_poly.pdbx_strand_id
1 'polypeptide(L)'
;MTNLAPMDEEVVPVLRVEDAARAVEWYGRLGFEKEWEHQFEPGFPWFVSVARGRVRIYLSEHTGDARPDTLIHLYVTDIDRVAGEFGVPVDEEGLAGREIALEDPDGNRLRVATRRT
;
A
#
# COMPACT_ATOMS: atom_id res chain seq x y z
N MET A 1 -2.87 -35.76 12.25
CA MET A 1 -2.09 -34.70 11.67
C MET A 1 -2.57 -33.36 12.15
N THR A 2 -1.65 -32.54 12.53
CA THR A 2 -2.00 -31.19 12.89
C THR A 2 -2.51 -30.46 11.66
N ASN A 3 -3.68 -29.93 11.77
CA ASN A 3 -4.25 -29.19 10.67
C ASN A 3 -3.79 -27.74 10.74
N LEU A 4 -2.53 -27.54 10.39
CA LEU A 4 -2.00 -26.21 10.30
C LEU A 4 -2.58 -25.52 9.09
N ALA A 5 -3.05 -24.31 9.25
CA ALA A 5 -3.43 -23.52 8.11
C ALA A 5 -2.20 -23.41 7.20
N PRO A 6 -2.35 -23.64 5.90
CA PRO A 6 -1.20 -23.47 5.01
C PRO A 6 -0.69 -22.05 5.12
N MET A 7 0.63 -21.93 5.17
CA MET A 7 1.22 -20.60 5.13
C MET A 7 0.96 -20.03 3.76
N ASP A 8 0.34 -18.87 3.72
CA ASP A 8 0.11 -18.19 2.47
C ASP A 8 1.44 -17.68 1.91
N GLU A 9 1.69 -18.05 0.69
CA GLU A 9 2.79 -17.43 -0.03
C GLU A 9 2.34 -16.06 -0.48
N GLU A 10 3.19 -15.05 -0.29
CA GLU A 10 2.85 -13.71 -0.72
C GLU A 10 4.10 -12.93 -1.12
N VAL A 11 3.89 -11.92 -1.93
CA VAL A 11 4.91 -10.94 -2.25
C VAL A 11 4.52 -9.64 -1.57
N VAL A 12 5.41 -9.08 -0.79
CA VAL A 12 5.14 -7.84 -0.08
C VAL A 12 6.03 -6.74 -0.65
N PRO A 13 5.46 -5.74 -1.33
CA PRO A 13 6.26 -4.62 -1.80
C PRO A 13 6.75 -3.78 -0.63
N VAL A 14 7.96 -3.26 -0.76
CA VAL A 14 8.54 -2.34 0.22
C VAL A 14 8.64 -0.97 -0.44
N LEU A 15 8.00 0.02 0.15
CA LEU A 15 8.02 1.38 -0.37
C LEU A 15 8.90 2.25 0.49
N ARG A 16 9.71 3.08 -0.15
CA ARG A 16 10.55 4.06 0.52
C ARG A 16 9.71 5.24 0.98
N VAL A 17 9.75 5.55 2.27
CA VAL A 17 9.05 6.70 2.81
C VAL A 17 10.00 7.49 3.70
N GLU A 18 9.79 8.80 3.82
CA GLU A 18 10.57 9.64 4.71
C GLU A 18 10.04 9.61 6.14
N ASP A 19 8.71 9.56 6.26
CA ASP A 19 8.02 9.63 7.54
C ASP A 19 6.95 8.54 7.57
N ALA A 20 7.24 7.46 8.29
CA ALA A 20 6.35 6.32 8.34
C ALA A 20 4.98 6.66 8.94
N ALA A 21 4.94 7.55 9.95
CA ALA A 21 3.66 7.94 10.55
C ALA A 21 2.77 8.67 9.53
N ARG A 22 3.35 9.57 8.75
CA ARG A 22 2.63 10.27 7.70
C ARG A 22 2.15 9.29 6.62
N ALA A 23 3.00 8.35 6.25
CA ALA A 23 2.64 7.34 5.27
C ALA A 23 1.50 6.46 5.77
N VAL A 24 1.52 6.04 7.03
CA VAL A 24 0.44 5.24 7.62
C VAL A 24 -0.89 5.98 7.53
N GLU A 25 -0.91 7.28 7.79
CA GLU A 25 -2.13 8.09 7.66
C GLU A 25 -2.63 8.10 6.22
N TRP A 26 -1.73 8.30 5.27
CA TRP A 26 -2.11 8.36 3.86
C TRP A 26 -2.66 7.02 3.38
N TYR A 27 -1.97 5.93 3.70
CA TYR A 27 -2.43 4.59 3.31
C TYR A 27 -3.72 4.20 4.05
N GLY A 28 -3.97 4.79 5.22
CA GLY A 28 -5.25 4.65 5.92
C GLY A 28 -6.42 5.13 5.09
N ARG A 29 -6.23 6.18 4.28
CA ARG A 29 -7.28 6.67 3.38
C ARG A 29 -7.61 5.66 2.28
N LEU A 30 -6.68 4.80 1.95
CA LEU A 30 -6.86 3.68 1.02
C LEU A 30 -7.49 2.46 1.68
N GLY A 31 -7.67 2.48 3.00
CA GLY A 31 -8.21 1.35 3.73
C GLY A 31 -7.17 0.45 4.37
N PHE A 32 -5.90 0.85 4.34
CA PHE A 32 -4.85 0.08 5.01
C PHE A 32 -4.77 0.46 6.47
N GLU A 33 -4.50 -0.52 7.32
CA GLU A 33 -4.30 -0.31 8.75
C GLU A 33 -2.91 -0.80 9.13
N LYS A 34 -2.29 -0.12 10.10
CA LYS A 34 -0.99 -0.54 10.61
C LYS A 34 -1.15 -1.87 11.34
N GLU A 35 -0.34 -2.87 10.96
CA GLU A 35 -0.30 -4.16 11.62
C GLU A 35 0.74 -4.20 12.73
N TRP A 36 1.93 -3.72 12.41
CA TRP A 36 3.06 -3.66 13.34
C TRP A 36 4.08 -2.65 12.83
N GLU A 37 4.97 -2.28 13.74
CA GLU A 37 6.08 -1.40 13.40
C GLU A 37 7.33 -1.89 14.11
N HIS A 38 8.49 -1.59 13.53
CA HIS A 38 9.76 -2.02 14.08
C HIS A 38 10.79 -0.90 13.97
N GLN A 39 11.56 -0.73 15.03
CA GLN A 39 12.68 0.18 15.09
C GLN A 39 13.80 -0.61 15.77
N PHE A 40 14.94 -0.78 15.09
CA PHE A 40 16.00 -1.64 15.62
C PHE A 40 16.57 -1.10 16.93
N GLU A 41 16.70 0.21 17.04
CA GLU A 41 17.13 0.89 18.25
C GLU A 41 16.47 2.25 18.31
N PRO A 42 16.31 2.86 19.50
CA PRO A 42 15.76 4.21 19.60
C PRO A 42 16.50 5.19 18.70
N GLY A 43 15.75 5.96 17.92
CA GLY A 43 16.31 6.92 16.97
C GLY A 43 16.61 6.35 15.59
N PHE A 44 16.53 5.03 15.42
CA PHE A 44 16.73 4.40 14.12
C PHE A 44 15.49 4.58 13.25
N PRO A 45 15.65 4.46 11.91
CA PRO A 45 14.51 4.49 11.00
C PRO A 45 13.46 3.43 11.31
N TRP A 46 12.21 3.78 11.05
CA TRP A 46 11.08 2.89 11.24
C TRP A 46 10.84 2.00 10.02
N PHE A 47 10.34 0.80 10.29
CA PHE A 47 9.84 -0.13 9.29
C PHE A 47 8.45 -0.54 9.73
N VAL A 48 7.44 -0.31 8.88
CA VAL A 48 6.04 -0.47 9.26
C VAL A 48 5.32 -1.36 8.26
N SER A 49 4.49 -2.26 8.76
CA SER A 49 3.59 -3.05 7.92
C SER A 49 2.19 -2.47 7.99
N VAL A 50 1.59 -2.24 6.83
CA VAL A 50 0.18 -1.87 6.72
C VAL A 50 -0.53 -2.90 5.88
N ALA A 51 -1.79 -3.17 6.21
CA ALA A 51 -2.58 -4.17 5.50
C ALA A 51 -4.01 -3.72 5.28
N ARG A 52 -4.55 -4.12 4.15
CA ARG A 52 -5.95 -3.97 3.80
C ARG A 52 -6.45 -5.38 3.47
N GLY A 53 -7.16 -6.01 4.42
CA GLY A 53 -7.49 -7.42 4.28
C GLY A 53 -6.20 -8.24 4.18
N ARG A 54 -6.04 -8.97 3.09
CA ARG A 54 -4.85 -9.80 2.84
C ARG A 54 -3.77 -9.06 2.05
N VAL A 55 -4.02 -7.84 1.64
CA VAL A 55 -3.05 -7.05 0.89
C VAL A 55 -2.14 -6.33 1.87
N ARG A 56 -0.84 -6.54 1.72
CA ARG A 56 0.14 -5.98 2.66
C ARG A 56 1.18 -5.17 1.92
N ILE A 57 1.60 -4.08 2.54
CA ILE A 57 2.66 -3.22 2.05
C ILE A 57 3.58 -2.90 3.22
N TYR A 58 4.88 -2.93 2.99
CA TYR A 58 5.85 -2.45 3.97
C TYR A 58 6.27 -1.04 3.61
N LEU A 59 6.35 -0.17 4.62
CA LEU A 59 6.77 1.22 4.49
C LEU A 59 8.07 1.36 5.27
N SER A 60 9.15 1.70 4.58
CA SER A 60 10.47 1.74 5.20
C SER A 60 11.09 3.13 5.12
N GLU A 61 11.55 3.62 6.28
CA GLU A 61 12.35 4.84 6.35
C GLU A 61 13.84 4.56 6.08
N HIS A 62 14.24 3.27 5.99
CA HIS A 62 15.62 2.89 5.74
C HIS A 62 16.01 3.20 4.31
N THR A 63 17.06 3.99 4.13
CA THR A 63 17.47 4.44 2.80
C THR A 63 18.01 3.31 1.92
N GLY A 64 18.42 2.21 2.52
CA GLY A 64 18.97 1.06 1.79
C GLY A 64 17.96 0.02 1.35
N ASP A 65 16.70 0.12 1.82
CA ASP A 65 15.71 -0.93 1.57
C ASP A 65 15.09 -0.83 0.19
N ALA A 66 14.50 0.28 -0.13
CA ALA A 66 13.78 0.47 -1.37
C ALA A 66 14.20 1.79 -2.01
N ARG A 67 14.06 1.84 -3.33
CA ARG A 67 14.29 3.07 -4.05
C ARG A 67 13.03 3.93 -4.03
N PRO A 68 13.18 5.26 -4.07
CA PRO A 68 12.01 6.14 -4.20
C PRO A 68 11.34 5.95 -5.56
N ASP A 69 10.12 6.46 -5.68
CA ASP A 69 9.39 6.51 -6.95
C ASP A 69 9.00 5.12 -7.48
N THR A 70 8.49 4.28 -6.60
CA THR A 70 8.01 2.95 -6.96
C THR A 70 6.58 3.05 -7.52
N LEU A 71 6.25 2.16 -8.47
CA LEU A 71 4.89 2.03 -8.98
C LEU A 71 4.35 0.66 -8.58
N ILE A 72 3.15 0.65 -8.00
CA ILE A 72 2.44 -0.60 -7.72
C ILE A 72 1.04 -0.56 -8.31
N HIS A 73 0.51 -1.74 -8.62
CA HIS A 73 -0.88 -1.91 -9.01
C HIS A 73 -1.62 -2.53 -7.86
N LEU A 74 -2.73 -1.92 -7.46
CA LEU A 74 -3.55 -2.37 -6.36
C LEU A 74 -4.96 -2.61 -6.85
N TYR A 75 -5.49 -3.81 -6.63
CA TYR A 75 -6.87 -4.12 -6.98
C TYR A 75 -7.74 -4.04 -5.74
N VAL A 76 -8.82 -3.28 -5.84
CA VAL A 76 -9.77 -3.09 -4.75
C VAL A 76 -11.18 -3.41 -5.22
N THR A 77 -12.10 -3.57 -4.28
CA THR A 77 -13.50 -3.85 -4.60
C THR A 77 -14.37 -2.60 -4.53
N ASP A 78 -13.84 -1.48 -4.06
CA ASP A 78 -14.61 -0.27 -3.76
C ASP A 78 -13.99 0.97 -4.40
N ILE A 79 -13.71 0.88 -5.71
CA ILE A 79 -12.98 1.95 -6.42
C ILE A 79 -13.70 3.31 -6.32
N ASP A 80 -15.03 3.34 -6.32
CA ASP A 80 -15.77 4.59 -6.24
C ASP A 80 -15.56 5.28 -4.88
N ARG A 81 -15.52 4.50 -3.80
CA ARG A 81 -15.24 5.05 -2.47
C ARG A 81 -13.84 5.64 -2.41
N VAL A 82 -12.86 4.90 -2.93
CA VAL A 82 -11.47 5.34 -2.93
C VAL A 82 -11.31 6.61 -3.77
N ALA A 83 -11.91 6.61 -4.96
CA ALA A 83 -11.86 7.80 -5.83
C ALA A 83 -12.48 9.01 -5.15
N GLY A 84 -13.61 8.81 -4.46
CA GLY A 84 -14.26 9.87 -3.71
C GLY A 84 -13.42 10.38 -2.56
N GLU A 85 -12.74 9.48 -1.84
CA GLU A 85 -11.86 9.86 -0.74
C GLU A 85 -10.73 10.77 -1.21
N PHE A 86 -10.14 10.46 -2.37
CA PHE A 86 -9.00 11.23 -2.89
C PHE A 86 -9.42 12.35 -3.85
N GLY A 87 -10.70 12.45 -4.18
CA GLY A 87 -11.20 13.49 -5.07
C GLY A 87 -10.64 13.40 -6.47
N VAL A 88 -10.44 12.18 -6.98
CA VAL A 88 -9.89 11.95 -8.32
C VAL A 88 -10.91 11.25 -9.20
N PRO A 89 -10.86 11.49 -10.54
CA PRO A 89 -11.78 10.83 -11.45
C PRO A 89 -11.40 9.38 -11.68
N VAL A 90 -12.39 8.55 -11.95
CA VAL A 90 -12.19 7.17 -12.36
C VAL A 90 -12.06 7.13 -13.88
N ASP A 91 -11.00 6.49 -14.37
CA ASP A 91 -10.84 6.20 -15.77
C ASP A 91 -11.62 4.91 -16.06
N GLU A 92 -12.71 5.02 -16.81
CA GLU A 92 -13.58 3.89 -17.09
C GLU A 92 -12.94 2.90 -18.07
N GLU A 93 -11.92 3.34 -18.80
CA GLU A 93 -11.25 2.55 -19.84
C GLU A 93 -9.80 2.20 -19.48
N GLY A 94 -9.49 2.15 -18.18
CA GLY A 94 -8.16 1.82 -17.72
C GLY A 94 -7.71 0.42 -18.16
N LEU A 95 -6.40 0.22 -18.23
CA LEU A 95 -5.80 -1.05 -18.65
C LEU A 95 -6.31 -2.22 -17.81
N ALA A 96 -6.41 -2.04 -16.51
CA ALA A 96 -6.78 -3.09 -15.58
C ALA A 96 -8.27 -3.11 -15.22
N GLY A 97 -9.05 -2.21 -15.82
CA GLY A 97 -10.46 -2.03 -15.51
C GLY A 97 -10.75 -0.57 -15.18
N ARG A 98 -11.72 -0.33 -14.30
CA ARG A 98 -11.97 1.01 -13.79
C ARG A 98 -10.82 1.39 -12.86
N GLU A 99 -10.14 2.47 -13.16
CA GLU A 99 -8.82 2.74 -12.58
C GLU A 99 -8.67 4.19 -12.17
N ILE A 100 -7.93 4.41 -11.08
CA ILE A 100 -7.47 5.74 -10.68
C ILE A 100 -5.95 5.72 -10.51
N ALA A 101 -5.34 6.89 -10.63
CA ALA A 101 -3.92 7.07 -10.39
C ALA A 101 -3.74 7.89 -9.14
N LEU A 102 -2.90 7.41 -8.23
CA LEU A 102 -2.58 8.11 -7.00
C LEU A 102 -1.07 8.22 -6.84
N GLU A 103 -0.66 9.22 -6.08
CA GLU A 103 0.73 9.39 -5.70
C GLU A 103 0.76 9.63 -4.20
N ASP A 104 1.58 8.85 -3.47
CA ASP A 104 1.67 9.02 -2.04
C ASP A 104 2.57 10.23 -1.69
N PRO A 105 2.69 10.61 -0.40
CA PRO A 105 3.49 11.78 -0.01
C PRO A 105 4.97 11.68 -0.39
N ASP A 106 5.47 10.49 -0.69
CA ASP A 106 6.88 10.28 -1.00
C ASP A 106 7.13 10.03 -2.49
N GLY A 107 6.11 10.24 -3.33
CA GLY A 107 6.24 10.07 -4.76
C GLY A 107 6.05 8.65 -5.25
N ASN A 108 5.71 7.71 -4.38
CA ASN A 108 5.35 6.37 -4.82
C ASN A 108 4.00 6.44 -5.52
N ARG A 109 3.87 5.75 -6.64
CA ARG A 109 2.68 5.82 -7.48
C ARG A 109 1.87 4.55 -7.38
N LEU A 110 0.57 4.70 -7.36
CA LEU A 110 -0.35 3.57 -7.31
C LEU A 110 -1.35 3.69 -8.43
N ARG A 111 -1.52 2.60 -9.16
CA ARG A 111 -2.66 2.42 -10.06
C ARG A 111 -3.64 1.54 -9.31
N VAL A 112 -4.76 2.15 -8.92
CA VAL A 112 -5.77 1.46 -8.13
C VAL A 112 -6.94 1.15 -9.04
N ALA A 113 -7.35 -0.10 -9.11
CA ALA A 113 -8.35 -0.52 -10.06
C ALA A 113 -9.31 -1.55 -9.46
N THR A 114 -10.47 -1.68 -10.08
CA THR A 114 -11.37 -2.81 -9.83
C THR A 114 -11.29 -3.71 -11.06
N ARG A 115 -11.06 -5.01 -10.82
CA ARG A 115 -10.95 -5.95 -11.93
C ARG A 115 -12.25 -6.05 -12.70
N ARG A 116 -12.15 -6.23 -14.00
CA ARG A 116 -13.31 -6.53 -14.82
C ARG A 116 -13.79 -7.94 -14.50
N THR A 117 -15.07 -8.12 -14.49
CA THR A 117 -15.71 -9.42 -14.28
C THR A 117 -16.04 -10.10 -15.59
#